data_67c5761885107c2aa7e692123e6fe570
#
_entry.id   67c5761885107c2aa7e692123e6fe570
#
_cell.length_a   1.000
_cell.length_b   1.000
_cell.length_c   1.000
_cell.angle_alpha   90.00
_cell.angle_beta   90.00
_cell.angle_gamma   90.00
#
_symmetry.space_group_name_H-M   'P 1'
#
loop_
_entity.id
_entity.type
_entity.pdbx_description
1 polymer ?
#
loop_
_entity_poly.entity_id
_entity_poly.type
_entity_poly.pdbx_seq_one_letter_code
_entity_poly.pdbx_strand_id
1 'polypeptide(L)'
;MLAAFFRLWQLNNYPGGLFPDEAANGLDILLIFQGQHSPFFERGLGREALFFYLQAISVALFGIGVWQLHIVSALIGIATVTTTWFLAKNLFNTKVAFLASFFLATSTWHTTLSRTGFRAILVPLLSTLFFYFAYLVFKETSRKKRTLFAILAGLSLGLGFYTYISFRAMVIIIGLLAIIIAIINRGVFKKFWPEIVIGLVSMLIILSPLITYFINHPGSFIGRASYVSIFNPEQNKGDLFGTFFEVSKKTFWMFFTEGDLNWRHNVSGFSMLNPLVGAFFVLGFLYSLLIILKRFLKQPGSQEYLKHLFLIIWFLGMLGPELMSVESIPHGLRAIGAMPVVFFFPALMIDYFGRKMNWKIFWSVFLGLILLTGLLYDFYLYFGISANSPDFYYAYRSDLTVVSNYLNERNLKEKTYLVLDEYSVQTPEFLTAKFRQPYILVDPATSYQTQLKPGDQIVFTQSTIFDTKKFEEYHPETKMVKKEFNQFKQEIMRIYEE
;
A
#
# COMPACT_ATOMS: atom_id res chain seq x y z
N MET A 1 -19.37 -5.39 5.02
CA MET A 1 -19.41 -6.72 4.38
C MET A 1 -18.62 -6.76 3.07
N LEU A 2 -18.92 -5.92 2.06
CA LEU A 2 -18.23 -5.93 0.75
C LEU A 2 -16.70 -5.72 0.87
N ALA A 3 -16.27 -4.73 1.68
CA ALA A 3 -14.85 -4.51 1.94
C ALA A 3 -14.13 -5.73 2.54
N ALA A 4 -14.79 -6.45 3.44
CA ALA A 4 -14.25 -7.68 4.01
C ALA A 4 -14.17 -8.80 2.96
N PHE A 5 -15.21 -8.95 2.12
CA PHE A 5 -15.21 -9.93 1.04
C PHE A 5 -14.00 -9.75 0.11
N PHE A 6 -13.81 -8.55 -0.46
CA PHE A 6 -12.70 -8.28 -1.39
C PHE A 6 -11.31 -8.50 -0.77
N ARG A 7 -11.16 -8.38 0.55
CA ARG A 7 -9.86 -8.45 1.23
C ARG A 7 -9.58 -9.79 1.89
N LEU A 8 -10.60 -10.54 2.28
CA LEU A 8 -10.43 -11.78 3.02
C LEU A 8 -10.73 -13.04 2.20
N TRP A 9 -11.60 -12.93 1.16
CA TRP A 9 -11.96 -14.07 0.35
C TRP A 9 -10.73 -14.66 -0.36
N GLN A 10 -10.43 -15.92 -0.12
CA GLN A 10 -9.27 -16.64 -0.65
C GLN A 10 -7.92 -15.93 -0.42
N LEU A 11 -7.72 -15.30 0.74
CA LEU A 11 -6.49 -14.59 1.06
C LEU A 11 -5.26 -15.52 1.10
N ASN A 12 -5.47 -16.81 1.37
CA ASN A 12 -4.41 -17.82 1.34
C ASN A 12 -3.92 -18.15 -0.09
N ASN A 13 -4.78 -17.94 -1.08
CA ASN A 13 -4.53 -18.35 -2.46
C ASN A 13 -4.11 -17.17 -3.35
N TYR A 14 -4.61 -15.96 -3.05
CA TYR A 14 -4.38 -14.78 -3.87
C TYR A 14 -4.04 -13.54 -3.02
N PRO A 15 -2.77 -13.04 -3.10
CA PRO A 15 -1.60 -13.68 -3.71
C PRO A 15 -1.14 -14.86 -2.84
N GLY A 16 -0.79 -15.97 -3.48
CA GLY A 16 -0.32 -17.19 -2.79
C GLY A 16 1.15 -17.15 -2.40
N GLY A 17 1.88 -16.11 -2.77
CA GLY A 17 3.30 -15.94 -2.55
C GLY A 17 3.63 -14.81 -1.59
N LEU A 18 4.91 -14.73 -1.23
CA LEU A 18 5.50 -13.70 -0.39
C LEU A 18 6.69 -13.09 -1.13
N PHE A 19 6.53 -11.87 -1.64
CA PHE A 19 7.62 -11.16 -2.30
C PHE A 19 8.76 -10.87 -1.32
N PRO A 20 10.04 -10.83 -1.75
CA PRO A 20 11.18 -10.63 -0.84
C PRO A 20 11.07 -9.42 0.09
N ASP A 21 10.53 -8.26 -0.36
CA ASP A 21 10.33 -7.11 0.53
C ASP A 21 9.31 -7.39 1.65
N GLU A 22 8.31 -8.24 1.40
CA GLU A 22 7.34 -8.63 2.41
C GLU A 22 7.96 -9.66 3.38
N ALA A 23 8.77 -10.57 2.85
CA ALA A 23 9.55 -11.51 3.66
C ALA A 23 10.56 -10.76 4.55
N ALA A 24 11.17 -9.70 4.02
CA ALA A 24 12.03 -8.81 4.79
C ALA A 24 11.31 -8.19 6.01
N ASN A 25 10.00 -7.87 5.89
CA ASN A 25 9.20 -7.47 7.07
C ASN A 25 9.12 -8.62 8.08
N GLY A 26 8.92 -9.84 7.59
CA GLY A 26 8.92 -11.05 8.42
C GLY A 26 10.24 -11.26 9.17
N LEU A 27 11.38 -11.06 8.50
CA LEU A 27 12.70 -11.14 9.13
C LEU A 27 12.89 -10.05 10.21
N ASP A 28 12.40 -8.83 9.98
CA ASP A 28 12.44 -7.78 11.01
C ASP A 28 11.50 -8.10 12.19
N ILE A 29 10.39 -8.81 11.96
CA ILE A 29 9.52 -9.33 13.03
C ILE A 29 10.27 -10.37 13.88
N LEU A 30 11.08 -11.24 13.29
CA LEU A 30 11.89 -12.18 14.04
C LEU A 30 12.90 -11.46 14.94
N LEU A 31 13.50 -10.34 14.48
CA LEU A 31 14.36 -9.49 15.32
C LEU A 31 13.59 -8.89 16.49
N ILE A 32 12.33 -8.45 16.26
CA ILE A 32 11.46 -7.95 17.33
C ILE A 32 11.23 -9.05 18.38
N PHE A 33 10.98 -10.29 17.99
CA PHE A 33 10.83 -11.42 18.92
C PHE A 33 12.11 -11.79 19.67
N GLN A 34 13.28 -11.43 19.14
CA GLN A 34 14.58 -11.55 19.81
C GLN A 34 14.87 -10.36 20.73
N GLY A 35 13.94 -9.42 20.91
CA GLY A 35 14.10 -8.25 21.78
C GLY A 35 14.74 -7.02 21.11
N GLN A 36 14.98 -7.05 19.80
CA GLN A 36 15.51 -5.90 19.07
C GLN A 36 14.37 -4.94 18.68
N HIS A 37 13.99 -4.08 19.60
CA HIS A 37 12.94 -3.09 19.36
C HIS A 37 13.52 -1.80 18.76
N SER A 38 13.00 -1.37 17.61
CA SER A 38 13.39 -0.13 16.95
C SER A 38 12.17 0.61 16.37
N PRO A 39 12.17 1.95 16.36
CA PRO A 39 11.17 2.74 15.65
C PRO A 39 11.39 2.75 14.13
N PHE A 40 12.56 2.28 13.68
CA PHE A 40 12.98 2.27 12.28
C PHE A 40 13.96 1.11 12.04
N PHE A 41 13.81 0.37 10.94
CA PHE A 41 14.67 -0.73 10.54
C PHE A 41 15.44 -0.35 9.27
N GLU A 42 16.76 -0.57 9.26
CA GLU A 42 17.65 -0.13 8.18
C GLU A 42 17.58 -0.98 6.91
N ARG A 43 17.03 -2.19 6.98
CA ARG A 43 16.92 -3.10 5.83
C ARG A 43 16.21 -2.40 4.66
N GLY A 44 16.70 -2.58 3.43
CA GLY A 44 16.07 -2.09 2.21
C GLY A 44 15.98 -0.55 2.13
N LEU A 45 17.03 0.16 2.45
CA LEU A 45 17.13 1.65 2.50
C LEU A 45 16.29 2.29 3.60
N GLY A 46 15.91 1.52 4.60
CA GLY A 46 15.22 1.99 5.79
C GLY A 46 13.70 1.93 5.72
N ARG A 47 13.10 1.51 6.82
CA ARG A 47 11.65 1.27 6.89
C ARG A 47 11.09 1.62 8.26
N GLU A 48 10.00 2.37 8.26
CA GLU A 48 9.25 2.74 9.46
C GLU A 48 8.53 1.52 10.05
N ALA A 49 8.53 1.39 11.39
CA ALA A 49 8.31 0.12 12.08
C ALA A 49 6.86 -0.24 12.44
N LEU A 50 5.89 0.69 12.41
CA LEU A 50 4.52 0.44 12.91
C LEU A 50 3.88 -0.81 12.31
N PHE A 51 4.04 -0.97 11.00
CA PHE A 51 3.44 -2.09 10.29
C PHE A 51 4.01 -3.44 10.74
N PHE A 52 5.32 -3.51 11.02
CA PHE A 52 5.98 -4.73 11.48
C PHE A 52 5.52 -5.13 12.87
N TYR A 53 5.33 -4.18 13.78
CA TYR A 53 4.75 -4.46 15.10
C TYR A 53 3.31 -5.00 15.00
N LEU A 54 2.49 -4.47 14.06
CA LEU A 54 1.15 -5.00 13.82
C LEU A 54 1.20 -6.42 13.22
N GLN A 55 2.11 -6.66 12.28
CA GLN A 55 2.32 -8.00 11.73
C GLN A 55 2.91 -8.98 12.76
N ALA A 56 3.77 -8.50 13.68
CA ALA A 56 4.30 -9.31 14.77
C ALA A 56 3.18 -9.89 15.66
N ILE A 57 2.12 -9.12 15.93
CA ILE A 57 0.95 -9.63 16.65
C ILE A 57 0.30 -10.80 15.89
N SER A 58 0.13 -10.66 14.57
CA SER A 58 -0.43 -11.74 13.74
C SER A 58 0.45 -12.99 13.73
N VAL A 59 1.77 -12.81 13.56
CA VAL A 59 2.74 -13.92 13.56
C VAL A 59 2.81 -14.58 14.94
N ALA A 60 2.72 -13.83 16.03
CA ALA A 60 2.69 -14.38 17.39
C ALA A 60 1.44 -15.24 17.65
N LEU A 61 0.29 -14.84 17.08
CA LEU A 61 -0.97 -15.54 17.27
C LEU A 61 -1.16 -16.75 16.35
N PHE A 62 -0.70 -16.64 15.11
CA PHE A 62 -1.01 -17.60 14.04
C PHE A 62 0.22 -18.31 13.45
N GLY A 63 1.42 -17.98 13.92
CA GLY A 63 2.68 -18.55 13.42
C GLY A 63 3.21 -17.87 12.16
N ILE A 64 4.32 -18.42 11.64
CA ILE A 64 5.00 -17.93 10.42
C ILE A 64 4.25 -18.42 9.19
N GLY A 65 3.99 -17.52 8.24
CA GLY A 65 3.36 -17.86 6.96
C GLY A 65 2.95 -16.62 6.16
N VAL A 66 2.52 -16.84 4.93
CA VAL A 66 2.18 -15.79 3.97
C VAL A 66 0.93 -15.02 4.41
N TRP A 67 -0.18 -15.73 4.65
CA TRP A 67 -1.45 -15.06 4.98
C TRP A 67 -1.40 -14.34 6.34
N GLN A 68 -0.52 -14.77 7.24
CA GLN A 68 -0.33 -14.11 8.54
C GLN A 68 0.22 -12.69 8.40
N LEU A 69 1.03 -12.45 7.38
CA LEU A 69 1.50 -11.10 7.06
C LEU A 69 0.44 -10.30 6.31
N HIS A 70 -0.30 -10.94 5.39
CA HIS A 70 -1.30 -10.27 4.54
C HIS A 70 -2.59 -9.90 5.28
N ILE A 71 -3.01 -10.67 6.30
CA ILE A 71 -4.25 -10.40 7.05
C ILE A 71 -4.24 -9.02 7.71
N VAL A 72 -3.06 -8.54 8.13
CA VAL A 72 -2.90 -7.21 8.74
C VAL A 72 -3.25 -6.12 7.73
N SER A 73 -2.76 -6.21 6.49
CA SER A 73 -3.13 -5.29 5.41
C SER A 73 -4.62 -5.34 5.10
N ALA A 74 -5.21 -6.55 5.09
CA ALA A 74 -6.63 -6.74 4.84
C ALA A 74 -7.50 -6.03 5.90
N LEU A 75 -7.15 -6.17 7.18
CA LEU A 75 -7.85 -5.51 8.28
C LEU A 75 -7.69 -4.00 8.24
N ILE A 76 -6.50 -3.49 7.93
CA ILE A 76 -6.22 -2.06 7.74
C ILE A 76 -7.05 -1.52 6.57
N GLY A 77 -7.12 -2.25 5.46
CA GLY A 77 -7.93 -1.87 4.30
C GLY A 77 -9.43 -1.80 4.62
N ILE A 78 -9.97 -2.74 5.41
CA ILE A 78 -11.36 -2.70 5.89
C ILE A 78 -11.59 -1.49 6.80
N ALA A 79 -10.64 -1.20 7.70
CA ALA A 79 -10.70 -0.04 8.59
C ALA A 79 -10.66 1.28 7.79
N THR A 80 -9.87 1.34 6.71
CA THR A 80 -9.80 2.50 5.81
C THR A 80 -11.16 2.79 5.16
N VAL A 81 -11.83 1.77 4.61
CA VAL A 81 -13.19 1.91 4.04
C VAL A 81 -14.17 2.41 5.09
N THR A 82 -14.13 1.85 6.29
CA THR A 82 -15.01 2.24 7.41
C THR A 82 -14.77 3.69 7.84
N THR A 83 -13.51 4.09 7.97
CA THR A 83 -13.14 5.45 8.38
C THR A 83 -13.52 6.47 7.28
N THR A 84 -13.36 6.10 6.02
CA THR A 84 -13.79 6.90 4.86
C THR A 84 -15.31 7.16 4.90
N TRP A 85 -16.11 6.15 5.25
CA TRP A 85 -17.55 6.33 5.48
C TRP A 85 -17.84 7.40 6.53
N PHE A 86 -17.19 7.31 7.70
CA PHE A 86 -17.42 8.27 8.78
C PHE A 86 -17.00 9.68 8.41
N LEU A 87 -15.84 9.84 7.77
CA LEU A 87 -15.38 11.15 7.30
C LEU A 87 -16.34 11.75 6.24
N ALA A 88 -16.67 10.98 5.20
CA ALA A 88 -17.55 11.42 4.13
C ALA A 88 -18.97 11.79 4.62
N LYS A 89 -19.53 10.99 5.56
CA LYS A 89 -20.83 11.27 6.18
C LYS A 89 -20.82 12.58 6.95
N ASN A 90 -19.74 12.86 7.67
CA ASN A 90 -19.63 14.09 8.46
C ASN A 90 -19.32 15.32 7.61
N LEU A 91 -18.50 15.17 6.56
CA LEU A 91 -18.20 16.28 5.64
C LEU A 91 -19.39 16.63 4.74
N PHE A 92 -20.10 15.64 4.22
CA PHE A 92 -21.16 15.83 3.23
C PHE A 92 -22.49 15.23 3.70
N ASN A 93 -22.77 13.98 3.35
CA ASN A 93 -24.02 13.30 3.70
C ASN A 93 -23.86 11.77 3.58
N THR A 94 -24.92 11.02 3.97
CA THR A 94 -24.94 9.56 3.96
C THR A 94 -24.80 8.96 2.55
N LYS A 95 -25.33 9.63 1.49
CA LYS A 95 -25.25 9.13 0.11
C LYS A 95 -23.82 9.23 -0.42
N VAL A 96 -23.15 10.35 -0.21
CA VAL A 96 -21.73 10.54 -0.56
C VAL A 96 -20.86 9.55 0.22
N ALA A 97 -21.15 9.32 1.51
CA ALA A 97 -20.44 8.34 2.32
C ALA A 97 -20.60 6.93 1.77
N PHE A 98 -21.81 6.53 1.41
CA PHE A 98 -22.07 5.22 0.81
C PHE A 98 -21.30 5.04 -0.49
N LEU A 99 -21.41 6.01 -1.41
CA LEU A 99 -20.77 5.92 -2.73
C LEU A 99 -19.24 5.90 -2.64
N ALA A 100 -18.65 6.82 -1.86
CA ALA A 100 -17.20 6.88 -1.68
C ALA A 100 -16.65 5.59 -1.05
N SER A 101 -17.32 5.08 0.00
CA SER A 101 -16.93 3.84 0.65
C SER A 101 -17.18 2.61 -0.22
N PHE A 102 -18.22 2.60 -1.03
CA PHE A 102 -18.49 1.51 -1.97
C PHE A 102 -17.39 1.43 -3.03
N PHE A 103 -17.07 2.54 -3.71
CA PHE A 103 -16.01 2.58 -4.72
C PHE A 103 -14.64 2.22 -4.14
N LEU A 104 -14.32 2.71 -2.94
CA LEU A 104 -13.09 2.32 -2.24
C LEU A 104 -13.10 0.83 -1.85
N ALA A 105 -14.24 0.29 -1.46
CA ALA A 105 -14.37 -1.12 -1.06
C ALA A 105 -14.15 -2.09 -2.23
N THR A 106 -14.61 -1.73 -3.43
CA THR A 106 -14.50 -2.56 -4.64
C THR A 106 -13.22 -2.29 -5.42
N SER A 107 -12.63 -1.09 -5.32
CA SER A 107 -11.45 -0.67 -6.07
C SER A 107 -10.36 -1.74 -6.13
N THR A 108 -9.97 -2.12 -7.32
CA THR A 108 -8.86 -3.06 -7.59
C THR A 108 -7.56 -2.56 -7.00
N TRP A 109 -7.24 -1.28 -7.18
CA TRP A 109 -6.05 -0.66 -6.62
C TRP A 109 -5.97 -0.81 -5.10
N HIS A 110 -7.05 -0.45 -4.37
CA HIS A 110 -7.06 -0.60 -2.92
C HIS A 110 -7.13 -2.07 -2.48
N THR A 111 -7.79 -2.94 -3.24
CA THR A 111 -7.85 -4.38 -2.97
C THR A 111 -6.47 -5.00 -3.10
N THR A 112 -5.73 -4.74 -4.18
CA THR A 112 -4.37 -5.25 -4.39
C THR A 112 -3.48 -4.88 -3.20
N LEU A 113 -3.40 -3.60 -2.84
CA LEU A 113 -2.57 -3.13 -1.73
C LEU A 113 -3.05 -3.58 -0.34
N SER A 114 -4.35 -3.89 -0.19
CA SER A 114 -4.89 -4.45 1.06
C SER A 114 -4.66 -5.95 1.21
N ARG A 115 -4.15 -6.63 0.17
CA ARG A 115 -3.86 -8.07 0.18
C ARG A 115 -2.36 -8.36 0.08
N THR A 116 -1.54 -7.31 0.12
CA THR A 116 -0.08 -7.32 0.03
C THR A 116 0.52 -6.84 1.35
N GLY A 117 1.66 -7.35 1.77
CA GLY A 117 2.32 -6.99 3.03
C GLY A 117 3.06 -5.65 3.00
N PHE A 118 2.52 -4.62 2.33
CA PHE A 118 3.16 -3.31 2.25
C PHE A 118 2.68 -2.34 3.34
N ARG A 119 3.64 -1.79 4.09
CA ARG A 119 3.37 -0.83 5.18
C ARG A 119 2.64 0.44 4.72
N ALA A 120 2.73 0.79 3.44
CA ALA A 120 2.08 1.95 2.87
C ALA A 120 0.55 1.92 2.98
N ILE A 121 -0.07 0.75 3.17
CA ILE A 121 -1.52 0.60 3.39
C ILE A 121 -2.00 1.35 4.64
N LEU A 122 -1.13 1.66 5.59
CA LEU A 122 -1.45 2.48 6.76
C LEU A 122 -1.65 3.96 6.44
N VAL A 123 -1.06 4.47 5.35
CA VAL A 123 -1.13 5.90 4.97
C VAL A 123 -2.57 6.37 4.76
N PRO A 124 -3.41 5.71 3.94
CA PRO A 124 -4.80 6.11 3.77
C PRO A 124 -5.61 6.00 5.06
N LEU A 125 -5.37 5.00 5.91
CA LEU A 125 -6.07 4.85 7.18
C LEU A 125 -5.76 6.02 8.11
N LEU A 126 -4.48 6.27 8.39
CA LEU A 126 -4.05 7.24 9.39
C LEU A 126 -4.28 8.69 8.94
N SER A 127 -4.15 8.99 7.64
CA SER A 127 -4.54 10.30 7.10
C SER A 127 -6.06 10.54 7.22
N THR A 128 -6.88 9.53 6.91
CA THR A 128 -8.33 9.62 7.03
C THR A 128 -8.79 9.76 8.49
N LEU A 129 -8.18 9.00 9.42
CA LEU A 129 -8.43 9.12 10.86
C LEU A 129 -8.04 10.51 11.37
N PHE A 130 -6.88 11.02 10.99
CA PHE A 130 -6.46 12.37 11.35
C PHE A 130 -7.50 13.42 10.92
N PHE A 131 -7.89 13.43 9.64
CA PHE A 131 -8.87 14.39 9.13
C PHE A 131 -10.25 14.20 9.75
N TYR A 132 -10.66 12.97 10.04
CA TYR A 132 -11.92 12.68 10.72
C TYR A 132 -11.94 13.26 12.13
N PHE A 133 -10.93 12.97 12.94
CA PHE A 133 -10.88 13.48 14.31
C PHE A 133 -10.64 15.00 14.36
N ALA A 134 -9.78 15.55 13.49
CA ALA A 134 -9.60 16.99 13.36
C ALA A 134 -10.93 17.69 13.01
N TYR A 135 -11.72 17.14 12.07
CA TYR A 135 -13.05 17.68 11.76
C TYR A 135 -13.99 17.62 12.98
N LEU A 136 -13.96 16.54 13.76
CA LEU A 136 -14.80 16.41 14.96
C LEU A 136 -14.42 17.42 16.06
N VAL A 137 -13.16 17.83 16.18
CA VAL A 137 -12.74 18.94 17.06
C VAL A 137 -13.52 20.22 16.76
N PHE A 138 -13.68 20.55 15.49
CA PHE A 138 -14.40 21.78 15.08
C PHE A 138 -15.92 21.65 15.20
N LYS A 139 -16.46 20.44 15.07
CA LYS A 139 -17.91 20.19 15.09
C LYS A 139 -18.49 20.04 16.49
N GLU A 140 -17.72 19.50 17.42
CA GLU A 140 -18.18 19.13 18.75
C GLU A 140 -18.30 20.35 19.67
N THR A 141 -19.36 20.38 20.49
CA THR A 141 -19.60 21.45 21.47
C THR A 141 -19.02 21.12 22.85
N SER A 142 -18.98 19.84 23.23
CA SER A 142 -18.44 19.40 24.51
C SER A 142 -16.91 19.51 24.54
N ARG A 143 -16.36 20.27 25.51
CA ARG A 143 -14.92 20.42 25.69
C ARG A 143 -14.21 19.08 25.91
N LYS A 144 -14.78 18.19 26.73
CA LYS A 144 -14.20 16.85 26.98
C LYS A 144 -14.06 16.04 25.71
N LYS A 145 -15.10 16.04 24.86
CA LYS A 145 -15.05 15.33 23.56
C LYS A 145 -14.07 15.99 22.58
N ARG A 146 -14.02 17.33 22.54
CA ARG A 146 -13.02 18.04 21.70
C ARG A 146 -11.60 17.67 22.10
N THR A 147 -11.29 17.65 23.41
CA THR A 147 -10.00 17.21 23.92
C THR A 147 -9.66 15.78 23.48
N LEU A 148 -10.62 14.86 23.64
CA LEU A 148 -10.44 13.48 23.18
C LEU A 148 -10.14 13.40 21.67
N PHE A 149 -10.91 14.12 20.85
CA PHE A 149 -10.70 14.12 19.41
C PHE A 149 -9.38 14.80 19.02
N ALA A 150 -8.93 15.81 19.74
CA ALA A 150 -7.62 16.41 19.55
C ALA A 150 -6.48 15.42 19.85
N ILE A 151 -6.59 14.66 20.93
CA ILE A 151 -5.65 13.58 21.25
C ILE A 151 -5.63 12.53 20.12
N LEU A 152 -6.80 12.04 19.71
CA LEU A 152 -6.90 11.02 18.65
C LEU A 152 -6.38 11.52 17.30
N ALA A 153 -6.61 12.79 16.97
CA ALA A 153 -6.01 13.41 15.79
C ALA A 153 -4.49 13.46 15.88
N GLY A 154 -3.95 13.91 17.02
CA GLY A 154 -2.51 13.94 17.27
C GLY A 154 -1.86 12.56 17.21
N LEU A 155 -2.49 11.55 17.84
CA LEU A 155 -2.04 10.15 17.78
C LEU A 155 -2.05 9.62 16.33
N SER A 156 -3.14 9.87 15.58
CA SER A 156 -3.24 9.43 14.17
C SER A 156 -2.15 10.06 13.30
N LEU A 157 -1.86 11.35 13.52
CA LEU A 157 -0.81 12.06 12.80
C LEU A 157 0.59 11.55 13.19
N GLY A 158 0.86 11.39 14.50
CA GLY A 158 2.14 10.86 14.99
C GLY A 158 2.43 9.45 14.50
N LEU A 159 1.45 8.53 14.61
CA LEU A 159 1.56 7.16 14.11
C LEU A 159 1.74 7.12 12.58
N GLY A 160 1.18 8.08 11.86
CA GLY A 160 1.32 8.17 10.42
C GLY A 160 2.78 8.28 9.96
N PHE A 161 3.65 8.94 10.72
CA PHE A 161 5.08 9.02 10.41
C PHE A 161 5.85 7.71 10.59
N TYR A 162 5.24 6.70 11.25
CA TYR A 162 5.79 5.35 11.36
C TYR A 162 5.29 4.40 10.25
N THR A 163 4.70 4.92 9.18
CA THR A 163 4.08 4.10 8.12
C THR A 163 4.92 4.01 6.85
N TYR A 164 4.92 5.06 6.06
CA TYR A 164 5.60 5.12 4.77
C TYR A 164 6.01 6.55 4.45
N ILE A 165 7.11 6.71 3.74
CA ILE A 165 7.71 8.01 3.44
C ILE A 165 6.72 9.02 2.82
N SER A 166 5.74 8.56 2.03
CA SER A 166 4.73 9.43 1.41
C SER A 166 3.84 10.13 2.43
N PHE A 167 3.72 9.62 3.68
CA PHE A 167 2.96 10.28 4.73
C PHE A 167 3.55 11.64 5.13
N ARG A 168 4.83 11.89 4.85
CA ARG A 168 5.48 13.19 5.11
C ARG A 168 4.81 14.34 4.34
N ALA A 169 4.10 14.06 3.23
CA ALA A 169 3.29 15.04 2.52
C ALA A 169 2.17 15.66 3.38
N MET A 170 1.73 14.97 4.46
CA MET A 170 0.74 15.51 5.40
C MET A 170 1.19 16.82 6.04
N VAL A 171 2.49 17.02 6.25
CA VAL A 171 3.02 18.29 6.80
C VAL A 171 2.68 19.46 5.87
N ILE A 172 2.88 19.27 4.57
CA ILE A 172 2.59 20.29 3.56
C ILE A 172 1.08 20.54 3.49
N ILE A 173 0.27 19.49 3.46
CA ILE A 173 -1.20 19.56 3.41
C ILE A 173 -1.74 20.32 4.61
N ILE A 174 -1.32 19.94 5.82
CA ILE A 174 -1.76 20.59 7.06
C ILE A 174 -1.30 22.04 7.11
N GLY A 175 -0.05 22.31 6.72
CA GLY A 175 0.49 23.68 6.64
C GLY A 175 -0.32 24.56 5.69
N LEU A 176 -0.62 24.08 4.49
CA LEU A 176 -1.45 24.82 3.52
C LEU A 176 -2.87 25.06 4.05
N LEU A 177 -3.50 24.06 4.63
CA LEU A 177 -4.84 24.20 5.24
C LEU A 177 -4.82 25.21 6.39
N ALA A 178 -3.79 25.17 7.26
CA ALA A 178 -3.63 26.12 8.36
C ALA A 178 -3.45 27.56 7.86
N ILE A 179 -2.62 27.77 6.84
CA ILE A 179 -2.42 29.09 6.21
C ILE A 179 -3.74 29.62 5.64
N ILE A 180 -4.48 28.80 4.90
CA ILE A 180 -5.76 29.19 4.30
C ILE A 180 -6.79 29.55 5.39
N ILE A 181 -6.89 28.73 6.45
CA ILE A 181 -7.77 29.02 7.59
C ILE A 181 -7.34 30.32 8.29
N ALA A 182 -6.04 30.56 8.44
CA ALA A 182 -5.52 31.79 9.04
C ALA A 182 -5.88 33.04 8.23
N ILE A 183 -5.87 32.94 6.91
CA ILE A 183 -6.26 34.05 6.01
C ILE A 183 -7.78 34.30 6.07
N ILE A 184 -8.58 33.23 6.03
CA ILE A 184 -10.05 33.33 5.94
C ILE A 184 -10.68 33.64 7.30
N ASN A 185 -10.22 33.00 8.38
CA ASN A 185 -10.81 33.11 9.71
C ASN A 185 -9.81 32.86 10.84
N ARG A 186 -9.03 33.88 11.17
CA ARG A 186 -8.06 33.81 12.29
C ARG A 186 -8.70 33.47 13.64
N GLY A 187 -9.99 33.72 13.82
CA GLY A 187 -10.72 33.42 15.05
C GLY A 187 -10.75 31.93 15.38
N VAL A 188 -10.63 31.07 14.37
CA VAL A 188 -10.57 29.60 14.56
C VAL A 188 -9.38 29.22 15.46
N PHE A 189 -8.19 29.77 15.19
CA PHE A 189 -6.98 29.48 16.00
C PHE A 189 -7.13 29.97 17.44
N LYS A 190 -7.69 31.18 17.64
CA LYS A 190 -7.94 31.71 18.98
C LYS A 190 -8.96 30.87 19.76
N LYS A 191 -9.97 30.32 19.06
CA LYS A 191 -11.02 29.48 19.68
C LYS A 191 -10.53 28.08 20.03
N PHE A 192 -9.71 27.46 19.19
CA PHE A 192 -9.33 26.05 19.29
C PHE A 192 -7.85 25.86 19.63
N TRP A 193 -7.13 26.90 20.08
CA TRP A 193 -5.71 26.78 20.42
C TRP A 193 -5.42 25.69 21.47
N PRO A 194 -6.27 25.45 22.52
CA PRO A 194 -5.97 24.41 23.47
C PRO A 194 -6.00 23.00 22.84
N GLU A 195 -6.99 22.76 21.97
CA GLU A 195 -7.13 21.48 21.26
C GLU A 195 -5.98 21.30 20.25
N ILE A 196 -5.54 22.37 19.58
CA ILE A 196 -4.38 22.33 18.68
C ILE A 196 -3.12 21.96 19.46
N VAL A 197 -2.87 22.61 20.59
CA VAL A 197 -1.71 22.29 21.45
C VAL A 197 -1.77 20.86 21.96
N ILE A 198 -2.93 20.40 22.45
CA ILE A 198 -3.13 19.02 22.89
C ILE A 198 -2.84 18.02 21.76
N GLY A 199 -3.33 18.28 20.57
CA GLY A 199 -3.06 17.44 19.39
C GLY A 199 -1.56 17.41 19.03
N LEU A 200 -0.90 18.55 19.03
CA LEU A 200 0.54 18.65 18.78
C LEU A 200 1.36 17.91 19.85
N VAL A 201 1.02 18.09 21.12
CA VAL A 201 1.70 17.38 22.23
C VAL A 201 1.51 15.87 22.09
N SER A 202 0.28 15.42 21.81
CA SER A 202 0.00 13.99 21.58
C SER A 202 0.77 13.41 20.40
N MET A 203 0.89 14.17 19.30
CA MET A 203 1.72 13.82 18.14
C MET A 203 3.20 13.71 18.54
N LEU A 204 3.74 14.71 19.23
CA LEU A 204 5.16 14.75 19.61
C LEU A 204 5.54 13.64 20.58
N ILE A 205 4.67 13.28 21.51
CA ILE A 205 4.90 12.15 22.43
C ILE A 205 5.07 10.85 21.61
N ILE A 206 4.18 10.59 20.68
CA ILE A 206 4.28 9.39 19.82
C ILE A 206 5.49 9.47 18.89
N LEU A 207 5.80 10.65 18.38
CA LEU A 207 6.86 10.82 17.38
C LEU A 207 8.27 10.88 18.02
N SER A 208 8.37 11.11 19.33
CA SER A 208 9.66 11.31 20.01
C SER A 208 10.66 10.15 19.82
N PRO A 209 10.31 8.84 19.85
CA PRO A 209 11.28 7.80 19.60
C PRO A 209 11.84 7.84 18.17
N LEU A 210 11.00 8.14 17.17
CA LEU A 210 11.43 8.24 15.79
C LEU A 210 12.31 9.49 15.54
N ILE A 211 11.96 10.61 16.16
CA ILE A 211 12.80 11.83 16.12
C ILE A 211 14.17 11.53 16.73
N THR A 212 14.21 10.92 17.91
CA THR A 212 15.46 10.55 18.57
C THR A 212 16.30 9.63 17.69
N TYR A 213 15.65 8.64 17.04
CA TYR A 213 16.34 7.76 16.10
C TYR A 213 17.01 8.55 14.97
N PHE A 214 16.28 9.44 14.30
CA PHE A 214 16.82 10.21 13.17
C PHE A 214 17.84 11.26 13.56
N ILE A 215 17.80 11.79 14.79
CA ILE A 215 18.86 12.65 15.31
C ILE A 215 20.18 11.86 15.42
N ASN A 216 20.10 10.60 15.87
CA ASN A 216 21.27 9.73 16.03
C ASN A 216 21.72 9.11 14.69
N HIS A 217 20.81 9.00 13.68
CA HIS A 217 21.06 8.40 12.37
C HIS A 217 20.54 9.33 11.25
N PRO A 218 21.18 10.51 11.03
CA PRO A 218 20.65 11.53 10.11
C PRO A 218 20.57 11.07 8.66
N GLY A 219 21.45 10.14 8.23
CA GLY A 219 21.41 9.55 6.87
C GLY A 219 20.15 8.74 6.59
N SER A 220 19.57 8.11 7.60
CA SER A 220 18.35 7.28 7.45
C SER A 220 17.09 8.11 7.17
N PHE A 221 17.09 9.41 7.53
CA PHE A 221 15.93 10.27 7.29
C PHE A 221 15.73 10.62 5.81
N ILE A 222 16.81 10.89 5.07
CA ILE A 222 16.76 11.38 3.68
C ILE A 222 17.20 10.35 2.65
N GLY A 223 17.89 9.27 3.04
CA GLY A 223 18.58 8.36 2.13
C GLY A 223 17.67 7.84 0.99
N ARG A 224 16.51 7.27 1.32
CA ARG A 224 15.57 6.77 0.30
C ARG A 224 14.92 7.89 -0.52
N ALA A 225 14.60 9.03 0.11
CA ALA A 225 13.94 10.14 -0.57
C ALA A 225 14.86 10.76 -1.63
N SER A 226 16.14 10.94 -1.31
CA SER A 226 17.12 11.52 -2.23
C SER A 226 17.43 10.59 -3.43
N TYR A 227 17.47 9.29 -3.19
CA TYR A 227 17.79 8.31 -4.23
C TYR A 227 16.78 8.32 -5.40
N VAL A 228 15.47 8.36 -5.09
CA VAL A 228 14.41 8.31 -6.12
C VAL A 228 13.91 9.67 -6.58
N SER A 229 14.47 10.76 -6.03
CA SER A 229 13.98 12.12 -6.22
C SER A 229 14.19 12.63 -7.65
N ILE A 230 13.18 13.30 -8.19
CA ILE A 230 13.29 14.06 -9.45
C ILE A 230 14.37 15.16 -9.39
N PHE A 231 14.75 15.62 -8.19
CA PHE A 231 15.83 16.61 -8.02
C PHE A 231 17.23 15.99 -8.05
N ASN A 232 17.35 14.66 -8.08
CA ASN A 232 18.62 14.00 -8.25
C ASN A 232 19.08 14.13 -9.73
N PRO A 233 20.24 14.77 -10.03
CA PRO A 233 20.71 14.94 -11.40
C PRO A 233 20.94 13.63 -12.16
N GLU A 234 21.30 12.55 -11.47
CA GLU A 234 21.47 11.23 -12.07
C GLU A 234 20.12 10.67 -12.55
N GLN A 235 19.04 11.00 -11.87
CA GLN A 235 17.69 10.51 -12.17
C GLN A 235 17.00 11.35 -13.25
N ASN A 236 17.15 12.69 -13.21
CA ASN A 236 16.53 13.60 -14.17
C ASN A 236 17.40 13.87 -15.41
N LYS A 237 18.61 13.31 -15.47
CA LYS A 237 19.58 13.46 -16.59
C LYS A 237 19.83 14.92 -16.98
N GLY A 238 19.72 15.85 -16.01
CA GLY A 238 19.89 17.28 -16.21
C GLY A 238 18.66 18.02 -16.75
N ASP A 239 17.55 17.33 -17.05
CA ASP A 239 16.27 17.92 -17.47
C ASP A 239 15.17 17.75 -16.40
N LEU A 240 15.17 18.63 -15.42
CA LEU A 240 14.19 18.63 -14.35
C LEU A 240 12.75 18.89 -14.85
N PHE A 241 12.58 19.87 -15.74
CA PHE A 241 11.25 20.27 -16.21
C PHE A 241 10.63 19.23 -17.13
N GLY A 242 11.39 18.67 -18.08
CA GLY A 242 10.92 17.59 -18.94
C GLY A 242 10.58 16.35 -18.15
N THR A 243 11.41 15.98 -17.17
CA THR A 243 11.16 14.86 -16.26
C THR A 243 9.87 15.08 -15.45
N PHE A 244 9.70 16.27 -14.85
CA PHE A 244 8.48 16.60 -14.10
C PHE A 244 7.22 16.54 -14.97
N PHE A 245 7.31 17.03 -16.21
CA PHE A 245 6.20 16.97 -17.16
C PHE A 245 5.85 15.52 -17.52
N GLU A 246 6.85 14.68 -17.79
CA GLU A 246 6.64 13.27 -18.11
C GLU A 246 6.03 12.51 -16.93
N VAL A 247 6.57 12.68 -15.71
CA VAL A 247 6.03 12.09 -14.48
C VAL A 247 4.58 12.54 -14.28
N SER A 248 4.32 13.85 -14.38
CA SER A 248 2.97 14.41 -14.21
C SER A 248 1.98 13.86 -15.23
N LYS A 249 2.38 13.73 -16.49
CA LYS A 249 1.59 13.14 -17.57
C LYS A 249 1.24 11.68 -17.24
N LYS A 250 2.23 10.84 -16.92
CA LYS A 250 2.01 9.43 -16.58
C LYS A 250 1.15 9.27 -15.33
N THR A 251 1.40 10.07 -14.27
CA THR A 251 0.60 10.09 -13.04
C THR A 251 -0.85 10.48 -13.30
N PHE A 252 -1.10 11.46 -14.18
CA PHE A 252 -2.46 11.82 -14.57
C PHE A 252 -3.17 10.68 -15.32
N TRP A 253 -2.50 10.10 -16.32
CA TRP A 253 -3.09 9.06 -17.15
C TRP A 253 -3.23 7.72 -16.43
N MET A 254 -2.49 7.47 -15.33
CA MET A 254 -2.63 6.21 -14.58
C MET A 254 -4.05 5.96 -14.07
N PHE A 255 -4.83 7.01 -13.83
CA PHE A 255 -6.20 6.88 -13.35
C PHE A 255 -7.18 6.43 -14.44
N PHE A 256 -6.85 6.61 -15.72
CA PHE A 256 -7.82 6.50 -16.82
C PHE A 256 -7.43 5.49 -17.89
N THR A 257 -6.15 5.28 -18.13
CA THR A 257 -5.66 4.43 -19.23
C THR A 257 -4.77 3.31 -18.72
N GLU A 258 -3.51 3.60 -18.43
CA GLU A 258 -2.52 2.62 -18.02
C GLU A 258 -1.97 3.00 -16.64
N GLY A 259 -2.30 2.18 -15.64
CA GLY A 259 -1.86 2.35 -14.26
C GLY A 259 -0.46 1.80 -14.02
N ASP A 260 -0.15 1.53 -12.76
CA ASP A 260 1.11 0.89 -12.37
C ASP A 260 1.19 -0.53 -12.98
N LEU A 261 2.28 -0.79 -13.70
CA LEU A 261 2.50 -2.09 -14.37
C LEU A 261 2.93 -3.18 -13.38
N ASN A 262 3.24 -2.83 -12.15
CA ASN A 262 3.63 -3.79 -11.13
C ASN A 262 2.41 -4.52 -10.58
N TRP A 263 2.30 -5.80 -10.82
CA TRP A 263 1.22 -6.67 -10.34
C TRP A 263 0.96 -6.61 -8.84
N ARG A 264 1.94 -6.18 -8.06
CA ARG A 264 1.82 -6.03 -6.59
C ARG A 264 1.15 -4.72 -6.17
N HIS A 265 1.02 -3.76 -7.08
CA HIS A 265 0.44 -2.44 -6.80
C HIS A 265 -0.89 -2.23 -7.51
N ASN A 266 -1.09 -2.88 -8.65
CA ASN A 266 -2.28 -2.77 -9.48
C ASN A 266 -2.45 -4.06 -10.30
N VAL A 267 -3.58 -4.22 -10.96
CA VAL A 267 -3.72 -5.18 -12.07
C VAL A 267 -2.95 -4.61 -13.25
N SER A 268 -1.81 -5.21 -13.59
CA SER A 268 -0.90 -4.69 -14.62
C SER A 268 -1.61 -4.45 -15.96
N GLY A 269 -1.34 -3.31 -16.59
CA GLY A 269 -1.94 -2.91 -17.86
C GLY A 269 -3.33 -2.29 -17.76
N PHE A 270 -3.95 -2.23 -16.55
CA PHE A 270 -5.25 -1.60 -16.35
C PHE A 270 -5.13 -0.27 -15.60
N SER A 271 -6.08 0.63 -15.83
CA SER A 271 -6.16 1.90 -15.12
C SER A 271 -6.39 1.70 -13.62
N MET A 272 -5.91 2.66 -12.79
CA MET A 272 -6.09 2.62 -11.34
C MET A 272 -7.55 2.82 -10.91
N LEU A 273 -8.36 3.47 -11.73
CA LEU A 273 -9.79 3.64 -11.52
C LEU A 273 -10.58 2.84 -12.56
N ASN A 274 -11.63 2.19 -12.10
CA ASN A 274 -12.66 1.66 -12.98
C ASN A 274 -13.12 2.76 -13.95
N PRO A 275 -13.28 2.49 -15.26
CA PRO A 275 -13.61 3.51 -16.26
C PRO A 275 -14.84 4.38 -15.94
N LEU A 276 -15.91 3.77 -15.37
CA LEU A 276 -17.08 4.50 -14.93
C LEU A 276 -16.77 5.45 -13.76
N VAL A 277 -16.04 4.95 -12.77
CA VAL A 277 -15.59 5.74 -11.61
C VAL A 277 -14.66 6.85 -12.08
N GLY A 278 -13.76 6.58 -13.03
CA GLY A 278 -12.86 7.54 -13.65
C GLY A 278 -13.60 8.69 -14.35
N ALA A 279 -14.64 8.38 -15.12
CA ALA A 279 -15.48 9.40 -15.76
C ALA A 279 -16.15 10.32 -14.73
N PHE A 280 -16.77 9.75 -13.70
CA PHE A 280 -17.37 10.54 -12.62
C PHE A 280 -16.33 11.25 -11.75
N PHE A 281 -15.11 10.72 -11.63
CA PHE A 281 -14.02 11.42 -10.96
C PHE A 281 -13.68 12.73 -11.66
N VAL A 282 -13.49 12.72 -12.99
CA VAL A 282 -13.20 13.94 -13.77
C VAL A 282 -14.31 14.97 -13.57
N LEU A 283 -15.57 14.55 -13.72
CA LEU A 283 -16.71 15.45 -13.54
C LEU A 283 -16.81 16.00 -12.13
N GLY A 284 -16.57 15.18 -11.11
CA GLY A 284 -16.61 15.58 -9.69
C GLY A 284 -15.42 16.46 -9.29
N PHE A 285 -14.24 16.22 -9.86
CA PHE A 285 -13.08 17.09 -9.68
C PHE A 285 -13.33 18.49 -10.27
N LEU A 286 -13.79 18.56 -11.53
CA LEU A 286 -14.16 19.82 -12.18
C LEU A 286 -15.30 20.53 -11.44
N TYR A 287 -16.31 19.79 -10.97
CA TYR A 287 -17.38 20.34 -10.13
C TYR A 287 -16.81 20.98 -8.86
N SER A 288 -15.86 20.33 -8.20
CA SER A 288 -15.21 20.86 -7.00
C SER A 288 -14.44 22.16 -7.29
N LEU A 289 -13.71 22.21 -8.41
CA LEU A 289 -13.03 23.43 -8.86
C LEU A 289 -14.02 24.57 -9.16
N LEU A 290 -15.14 24.26 -9.81
CA LEU A 290 -16.20 25.26 -10.09
C LEU A 290 -16.84 25.82 -8.80
N ILE A 291 -17.06 24.97 -7.79
CA ILE A 291 -17.55 25.41 -6.48
C ILE A 291 -16.54 26.33 -5.81
N ILE A 292 -15.27 25.95 -5.81
CA ILE A 292 -14.18 26.76 -5.24
C ILE A 292 -14.17 28.15 -5.93
N LEU A 293 -14.13 28.18 -7.26
CA LEU A 293 -14.09 29.45 -8.03
C LEU A 293 -15.30 30.34 -7.76
N LYS A 294 -16.52 29.78 -7.85
CA LYS A 294 -17.76 30.53 -7.60
C LYS A 294 -17.84 31.07 -6.17
N ARG A 295 -17.41 30.28 -5.17
CA ARG A 295 -17.49 30.69 -3.76
C ARG A 295 -16.34 31.62 -3.36
N PHE A 296 -15.17 31.47 -3.96
CA PHE A 296 -14.04 32.37 -3.73
C PHE A 296 -14.44 33.84 -4.03
N LEU A 297 -15.17 34.08 -5.12
CA LEU A 297 -15.58 35.41 -5.52
C LEU A 297 -16.74 35.96 -4.69
N LYS A 298 -17.62 35.09 -4.14
CA LYS A 298 -18.87 35.53 -3.48
C LYS A 298 -18.83 35.37 -1.96
N GLN A 299 -18.31 34.27 -1.46
CA GLN A 299 -18.34 33.87 -0.05
C GLN A 299 -17.12 33.04 0.29
N PRO A 300 -15.90 33.62 0.28
CA PRO A 300 -14.69 32.93 0.69
C PRO A 300 -14.85 32.51 2.14
N GLY A 301 -14.55 31.22 2.44
CA GLY A 301 -14.70 30.68 3.79
C GLY A 301 -16.05 30.04 4.11
N SER A 302 -17.00 30.00 3.16
CA SER A 302 -18.19 29.16 3.35
C SER A 302 -17.81 27.68 3.55
N GLN A 303 -18.63 26.94 4.32
CA GLN A 303 -18.36 25.52 4.55
C GLN A 303 -18.23 24.71 3.26
N GLU A 304 -19.03 25.05 2.25
CA GLU A 304 -18.98 24.38 0.95
C GLU A 304 -17.65 24.66 0.23
N TYR A 305 -17.18 25.92 0.24
CA TYR A 305 -15.86 26.28 -0.28
C TYR A 305 -14.74 25.49 0.39
N LEU A 306 -14.72 25.51 1.72
CA LEU A 306 -13.66 24.83 2.51
C LEU A 306 -13.62 23.33 2.31
N LYS A 307 -14.79 22.67 2.20
CA LYS A 307 -14.86 21.23 1.96
C LYS A 307 -14.28 20.81 0.61
N HIS A 308 -14.66 21.51 -0.46
CA HIS A 308 -14.13 21.24 -1.80
C HIS A 308 -12.64 21.58 -1.90
N LEU A 309 -12.22 22.69 -1.32
CA LEU A 309 -10.80 23.09 -1.27
C LEU A 309 -9.96 22.07 -0.51
N PHE A 310 -10.45 21.58 0.64
CA PHE A 310 -9.83 20.51 1.41
C PHE A 310 -9.62 19.24 0.57
N LEU A 311 -10.62 18.79 -0.19
CA LEU A 311 -10.49 17.61 -1.05
C LEU A 311 -9.41 17.80 -2.13
N ILE A 312 -9.35 18.98 -2.77
CA ILE A 312 -8.35 19.29 -3.80
C ILE A 312 -6.93 19.29 -3.19
N ILE A 313 -6.76 19.98 -2.05
CA ILE A 313 -5.45 20.04 -1.37
C ILE A 313 -5.00 18.66 -0.90
N TRP A 314 -5.89 17.86 -0.35
CA TRP A 314 -5.56 16.49 0.07
C TRP A 314 -5.16 15.64 -1.14
N PHE A 315 -5.96 15.63 -2.20
CA PHE A 315 -5.70 14.88 -3.41
C PHE A 315 -4.35 15.24 -4.03
N LEU A 316 -4.14 16.53 -4.34
CA LEU A 316 -2.90 16.98 -4.98
C LEU A 316 -1.69 16.85 -4.05
N GLY A 317 -1.85 17.13 -2.77
CA GLY A 317 -0.78 17.00 -1.79
C GLY A 317 -0.29 15.56 -1.62
N MET A 318 -1.22 14.59 -1.64
CA MET A 318 -0.87 13.17 -1.55
C MET A 318 -0.39 12.55 -2.89
N LEU A 319 -0.58 13.22 -4.01
CA LEU A 319 0.12 12.88 -5.25
C LEU A 319 1.55 13.42 -5.28
N GLY A 320 1.89 14.39 -4.42
CA GLY A 320 3.22 14.98 -4.37
C GLY A 320 4.37 13.96 -4.32
N PRO A 321 4.33 12.94 -3.45
CA PRO A 321 5.38 11.92 -3.40
C PRO A 321 5.58 11.15 -4.72
N GLU A 322 4.53 10.92 -5.48
CA GLU A 322 4.60 10.34 -6.82
C GLU A 322 5.18 11.32 -7.81
N LEU A 323 4.69 12.56 -7.84
CA LEU A 323 5.15 13.62 -8.75
C LEU A 323 6.62 14.02 -8.55
N MET A 324 7.16 13.78 -7.35
CA MET A 324 8.55 14.09 -7.00
C MET A 324 9.49 12.89 -7.13
N SER A 325 9.07 11.81 -7.80
CA SER A 325 9.85 10.58 -7.95
C SER A 325 9.92 10.16 -9.42
N VAL A 326 11.02 9.53 -9.84
CA VAL A 326 11.23 9.06 -11.22
C VAL A 326 11.33 7.55 -11.36
N GLU A 327 11.43 6.82 -10.24
CA GLU A 327 11.56 5.37 -10.28
C GLU A 327 10.20 4.70 -10.55
N SER A 328 10.13 3.85 -11.58
CA SER A 328 8.95 3.01 -11.89
C SER A 328 7.64 3.79 -11.98
N ILE A 329 7.59 4.84 -12.79
CA ILE A 329 6.41 5.70 -12.97
C ILE A 329 5.46 5.16 -14.04
N PRO A 330 4.12 5.17 -13.78
CA PRO A 330 3.44 5.61 -12.55
C PRO A 330 3.52 4.54 -11.45
N HIS A 331 3.52 4.96 -10.18
CA HIS A 331 3.72 4.08 -9.04
C HIS A 331 2.57 4.15 -8.02
N GLY A 332 1.69 3.16 -8.05
CA GLY A 332 0.46 3.12 -7.25
C GLY A 332 0.67 3.13 -5.74
N LEU A 333 1.82 2.62 -5.26
CA LEU A 333 2.16 2.61 -3.85
C LEU A 333 2.54 4.00 -3.32
N ARG A 334 3.19 4.86 -4.16
CA ARG A 334 3.53 6.23 -3.75
C ARG A 334 2.32 7.14 -3.74
N ALA A 335 1.38 6.92 -4.66
CA ALA A 335 0.13 7.67 -4.76
C ALA A 335 -0.94 7.20 -3.75
N ILE A 336 -0.67 6.20 -2.91
CA ILE A 336 -1.66 5.54 -2.04
C ILE A 336 -2.39 6.51 -1.10
N GLY A 337 -1.73 7.58 -0.67
CA GLY A 337 -2.33 8.59 0.21
C GLY A 337 -3.48 9.38 -0.42
N ALA A 338 -3.52 9.45 -1.75
CA ALA A 338 -4.64 10.04 -2.49
C ALA A 338 -5.86 9.09 -2.59
N MET A 339 -5.69 7.83 -2.25
CA MET A 339 -6.69 6.79 -2.49
C MET A 339 -8.06 7.05 -1.84
N PRO A 340 -8.19 7.46 -0.57
CA PRO A 340 -9.51 7.72 -0.02
C PRO A 340 -10.20 8.92 -0.71
N VAL A 341 -9.47 10.00 -0.91
CA VAL A 341 -10.04 11.25 -1.42
C VAL A 341 -10.45 11.16 -2.89
N VAL A 342 -9.77 10.35 -3.68
CA VAL A 342 -10.09 10.14 -5.10
C VAL A 342 -11.53 9.66 -5.29
N PHE A 343 -12.09 8.90 -4.36
CA PHE A 343 -13.45 8.39 -4.41
C PHE A 343 -14.53 9.37 -3.92
N PHE A 344 -14.13 10.47 -3.28
CA PHE A 344 -15.10 11.53 -2.93
C PHE A 344 -15.59 12.25 -4.18
N PHE A 345 -14.76 12.48 -5.18
CA PHE A 345 -15.14 13.23 -6.38
C PHE A 345 -16.26 12.54 -7.17
N PRO A 346 -16.15 11.25 -7.56
CA PRO A 346 -17.25 10.55 -8.22
C PRO A 346 -18.51 10.49 -7.34
N ALA A 347 -18.36 10.26 -6.03
CA ALA A 347 -19.48 10.21 -5.10
C ALA A 347 -20.25 11.55 -5.05
N LEU A 348 -19.54 12.68 -5.03
CA LEU A 348 -20.13 14.01 -5.05
C LEU A 348 -20.90 14.29 -6.35
N MET A 349 -20.33 13.88 -7.49
CA MET A 349 -20.97 14.12 -8.79
C MET A 349 -22.22 13.27 -8.97
N ILE A 350 -22.17 12.01 -8.57
CA ILE A 350 -23.33 11.11 -8.60
C ILE A 350 -24.43 11.62 -7.67
N ASP A 351 -24.09 12.07 -6.44
CA ASP A 351 -25.08 12.67 -5.53
C ASP A 351 -25.68 13.97 -6.10
N TYR A 352 -24.84 14.80 -6.75
CA TYR A 352 -25.32 16.03 -7.42
C TYR A 352 -26.33 15.71 -8.53
N PHE A 353 -26.02 14.76 -9.41
CA PHE A 353 -26.97 14.35 -10.46
C PHE A 353 -28.26 13.78 -9.86
N GLY A 354 -28.16 12.90 -8.86
CA GLY A 354 -29.32 12.30 -8.21
C GLY A 354 -30.25 13.30 -7.53
N ARG A 355 -29.72 14.47 -7.09
CA ARG A 355 -30.54 15.57 -6.56
C ARG A 355 -31.19 16.43 -7.63
N LYS A 356 -30.60 16.48 -8.84
CA LYS A 356 -31.10 17.29 -9.96
C LYS A 356 -32.07 16.55 -10.88
N MET A 357 -31.99 15.22 -10.91
CA MET A 357 -32.87 14.41 -11.77
C MET A 357 -34.30 14.34 -11.22
N ASN A 358 -35.27 14.69 -12.06
CA ASN A 358 -36.69 14.56 -11.71
C ASN A 358 -37.19 13.10 -11.79
N TRP A 359 -36.57 12.28 -12.63
CA TRP A 359 -36.94 10.87 -12.84
C TRP A 359 -36.24 9.95 -11.83
N LYS A 360 -36.74 9.93 -10.61
CA LYS A 360 -36.10 9.22 -9.48
C LYS A 360 -35.96 7.71 -9.70
N ILE A 361 -36.97 7.08 -10.31
CA ILE A 361 -36.91 5.63 -10.60
C ILE A 361 -35.80 5.33 -11.60
N PHE A 362 -35.79 6.06 -12.73
CA PHE A 362 -34.74 5.91 -13.75
C PHE A 362 -33.35 6.11 -13.13
N TRP A 363 -33.17 7.16 -12.31
CA TRP A 363 -31.91 7.42 -11.64
C TRP A 363 -31.51 6.29 -10.70
N SER A 364 -32.45 5.70 -9.94
CA SER A 364 -32.16 4.61 -9.02
C SER A 364 -31.73 3.34 -9.77
N VAL A 365 -32.39 3.02 -10.90
CA VAL A 365 -32.00 1.90 -11.77
C VAL A 365 -30.62 2.14 -12.38
N PHE A 366 -30.39 3.35 -12.93
CA PHE A 366 -29.11 3.72 -13.52
C PHE A 366 -27.97 3.67 -12.51
N LEU A 367 -28.19 4.17 -11.29
CA LEU A 367 -27.21 4.07 -10.20
C LEU A 367 -26.94 2.59 -9.82
N GLY A 368 -28.00 1.79 -9.72
CA GLY A 368 -27.86 0.35 -9.48
C GLY A 368 -26.99 -0.34 -10.53
N LEU A 369 -27.17 0.01 -11.80
CA LEU A 369 -26.34 -0.49 -12.91
C LEU A 369 -24.88 -0.03 -12.79
N ILE A 370 -24.62 1.25 -12.47
CA ILE A 370 -23.25 1.76 -12.25
C ILE A 370 -22.56 0.98 -11.11
N LEU A 371 -23.25 0.79 -9.99
CA LEU A 371 -22.67 0.07 -8.85
C LEU A 371 -22.42 -1.39 -9.17
N LEU A 372 -23.36 -2.06 -9.83
CA LEU A 372 -23.24 -3.47 -10.22
C LEU A 372 -22.12 -3.69 -11.25
N THR A 373 -22.11 -2.89 -12.33
CA THR A 373 -21.07 -3.01 -13.36
C THR A 373 -19.68 -2.68 -12.82
N GLY A 374 -19.57 -1.66 -11.98
CA GLY A 374 -18.32 -1.33 -11.29
C GLY A 374 -17.83 -2.46 -10.40
N LEU A 375 -18.73 -3.03 -9.59
CA LEU A 375 -18.43 -4.18 -8.73
C LEU A 375 -17.96 -5.40 -9.54
N LEU A 376 -18.68 -5.76 -10.60
CA LEU A 376 -18.35 -6.91 -11.43
C LEU A 376 -17.04 -6.71 -12.20
N TYR A 377 -16.79 -5.50 -12.68
CA TYR A 377 -15.54 -5.15 -13.36
C TYR A 377 -14.35 -5.30 -12.42
N ASP A 378 -14.39 -4.66 -11.23
CA ASP A 378 -13.29 -4.72 -10.26
C ASP A 378 -13.08 -6.15 -9.71
N PHE A 379 -14.18 -6.91 -9.52
CA PHE A 379 -14.11 -8.32 -9.14
C PHE A 379 -13.41 -9.14 -10.24
N TYR A 380 -13.81 -8.97 -11.50
CA TYR A 380 -13.23 -9.69 -12.62
C TYR A 380 -11.74 -9.34 -12.81
N LEU A 381 -11.37 -8.08 -12.66
CA LEU A 381 -9.95 -7.68 -12.78
C LEU A 381 -9.08 -8.38 -11.74
N TYR A 382 -9.48 -8.39 -10.48
CA TYR A 382 -8.64 -8.97 -9.43
C TYR A 382 -8.74 -10.50 -9.39
N PHE A 383 -9.95 -11.05 -9.31
CA PHE A 383 -10.15 -12.50 -9.12
C PHE A 383 -10.27 -13.28 -10.43
N GLY A 384 -10.55 -12.63 -11.54
CA GLY A 384 -10.56 -13.22 -12.87
C GLY A 384 -9.20 -13.09 -13.56
N ILE A 385 -8.70 -11.88 -13.76
CA ILE A 385 -7.45 -11.64 -14.50
C ILE A 385 -6.22 -11.89 -13.65
N SER A 386 -6.06 -11.21 -12.51
CA SER A 386 -4.84 -11.36 -11.70
C SER A 386 -4.68 -12.77 -11.16
N ALA A 387 -5.74 -13.36 -10.63
CA ALA A 387 -5.70 -14.72 -10.08
C ALA A 387 -5.34 -15.80 -11.12
N ASN A 388 -5.58 -15.53 -12.40
CA ASN A 388 -5.26 -16.44 -13.51
C ASN A 388 -4.06 -15.96 -14.34
N SER A 389 -3.23 -15.08 -13.83
CA SER A 389 -2.02 -14.60 -14.51
C SER A 389 -0.78 -15.30 -13.97
N PRO A 390 0.03 -15.93 -14.85
CA PRO A 390 1.35 -16.46 -14.46
C PRO A 390 2.30 -15.35 -14.01
N ASP A 391 2.19 -14.14 -14.56
CA ASP A 391 3.01 -13.00 -14.16
C ASP A 391 2.65 -12.51 -12.77
N PHE A 392 1.37 -12.51 -12.39
CA PHE A 392 0.92 -12.24 -11.03
C PHE A 392 1.47 -13.27 -10.04
N TYR A 393 1.41 -14.56 -10.39
CA TYR A 393 1.98 -15.64 -9.59
C TYR A 393 3.48 -15.40 -9.32
N TYR A 394 4.24 -15.09 -10.37
CA TYR A 394 5.67 -14.85 -10.28
C TYR A 394 6.00 -13.51 -9.60
N ALA A 395 5.21 -12.46 -9.80
CA ALA A 395 5.42 -11.16 -9.14
C ALA A 395 5.40 -11.24 -7.61
N TYR A 396 4.66 -12.20 -7.06
CA TYR A 396 4.65 -12.48 -5.62
C TYR A 396 5.61 -13.61 -5.20
N ARG A 397 6.41 -14.15 -6.13
CA ARG A 397 7.31 -15.27 -5.86
C ARG A 397 6.60 -16.45 -5.19
N SER A 398 5.43 -16.80 -5.71
CA SER A 398 4.64 -17.93 -5.17
C SER A 398 5.36 -19.28 -5.33
N ASP A 399 6.29 -19.36 -6.28
CA ASP A 399 7.25 -20.46 -6.44
C ASP A 399 8.06 -20.69 -5.15
N LEU A 400 8.56 -19.60 -4.52
CA LEU A 400 9.36 -19.70 -3.30
C LEU A 400 8.56 -20.15 -2.08
N THR A 401 7.24 -19.90 -2.07
CA THR A 401 6.37 -20.48 -1.03
C THR A 401 6.30 -21.99 -1.14
N VAL A 402 6.17 -22.53 -2.36
CA VAL A 402 6.17 -23.98 -2.62
C VAL A 402 7.51 -24.58 -2.24
N VAL A 403 8.61 -23.94 -2.65
CA VAL A 403 9.99 -24.38 -2.28
C VAL A 403 10.17 -24.37 -0.76
N SER A 404 9.72 -23.33 -0.07
CA SER A 404 9.83 -23.23 1.39
C SER A 404 9.03 -24.33 2.11
N ASN A 405 7.85 -24.67 1.62
CA ASN A 405 7.05 -25.78 2.15
C ASN A 405 7.78 -27.10 1.98
N TYR A 406 8.36 -27.37 0.80
CA TYR A 406 9.19 -28.53 0.56
C TYR A 406 10.37 -28.61 1.54
N LEU A 407 11.10 -27.51 1.74
CA LEU A 407 12.23 -27.45 2.68
C LEU A 407 11.79 -27.71 4.13
N ASN A 408 10.61 -27.26 4.53
CA ASN A 408 10.07 -27.49 5.87
C ASN A 408 9.64 -28.94 6.14
N GLU A 409 9.32 -29.70 5.09
CA GLU A 409 8.88 -31.10 5.19
C GLU A 409 10.04 -32.08 5.14
N ARG A 410 11.22 -31.64 4.71
CA ARG A 410 12.37 -32.50 4.52
C ARG A 410 13.02 -32.94 5.83
N ASN A 411 13.60 -34.17 5.81
CA ASN A 411 14.40 -34.67 6.91
C ASN A 411 15.76 -33.96 6.96
N LEU A 412 16.14 -33.39 8.10
CA LEU A 412 17.35 -32.59 8.31
C LEU A 412 18.65 -33.46 8.42
N LYS A 413 18.59 -34.75 8.22
CA LYS A 413 19.78 -35.62 8.29
C LYS A 413 20.74 -35.44 7.10
N GLU A 414 20.22 -35.03 5.95
CA GLU A 414 20.93 -34.85 4.70
C GLU A 414 20.93 -33.37 4.31
N LYS A 415 21.99 -32.93 3.65
CA LYS A 415 22.09 -31.52 3.27
C LYS A 415 21.18 -31.21 2.08
N THR A 416 20.59 -30.05 2.13
CA THR A 416 19.83 -29.47 1.02
C THR A 416 20.48 -28.15 0.59
N TYR A 417 20.87 -28.07 -0.66
CA TYR A 417 21.43 -26.89 -1.27
C TYR A 417 20.32 -26.16 -2.02
N LEU A 418 20.12 -24.85 -1.77
CA LEU A 418 19.12 -24.04 -2.44
C LEU A 418 19.81 -23.06 -3.38
N VAL A 419 19.57 -23.18 -4.67
CA VAL A 419 20.11 -22.28 -5.70
C VAL A 419 19.20 -21.09 -5.84
N LEU A 420 19.63 -19.93 -5.30
CA LEU A 420 18.84 -18.71 -5.29
C LEU A 420 19.73 -17.48 -5.07
N ASP A 421 19.32 -16.32 -5.58
CA ASP A 421 20.00 -15.05 -5.37
C ASP A 421 19.76 -14.49 -3.95
N GLU A 422 20.69 -13.62 -3.48
CA GLU A 422 20.67 -13.02 -2.13
C GLU A 422 19.44 -12.18 -1.84
N TYR A 423 18.80 -11.60 -2.84
CA TYR A 423 17.58 -10.82 -2.62
C TYR A 423 16.36 -11.73 -2.42
N SER A 424 16.22 -12.73 -3.29
CA SER A 424 15.07 -13.65 -3.26
C SER A 424 15.11 -14.62 -2.07
N VAL A 425 16.29 -14.90 -1.49
CA VAL A 425 16.44 -15.81 -0.34
C VAL A 425 15.69 -15.35 0.91
N GLN A 426 15.37 -14.07 1.05
CA GLN A 426 14.60 -13.54 2.18
C GLN A 426 13.25 -14.27 2.35
N THR A 427 12.63 -14.75 1.26
CA THR A 427 11.37 -15.49 1.32
C THR A 427 11.51 -16.86 1.97
N PRO A 428 12.36 -17.79 1.51
CA PRO A 428 12.58 -19.05 2.21
C PRO A 428 13.24 -18.85 3.58
N GLU A 429 14.10 -17.85 3.77
CA GLU A 429 14.69 -17.55 5.08
C GLU A 429 13.61 -17.25 6.13
N PHE A 430 12.61 -16.43 5.81
CA PHE A 430 11.49 -16.18 6.72
C PHE A 430 10.59 -17.39 6.87
N LEU A 431 10.15 -18.01 5.77
CA LEU A 431 9.16 -19.09 5.82
C LEU A 431 9.70 -20.39 6.44
N THR A 432 11.02 -20.59 6.46
CA THR A 432 11.68 -21.76 7.11
C THR A 432 12.31 -21.43 8.46
N ALA A 433 12.17 -20.20 8.97
CA ALA A 433 12.84 -19.73 10.18
C ALA A 433 12.54 -20.59 11.42
N LYS A 434 11.38 -21.26 11.49
CA LYS A 434 11.03 -22.23 12.53
C LYS A 434 12.04 -23.40 12.62
N PHE A 435 12.65 -23.77 11.51
CA PHE A 435 13.58 -24.89 11.38
C PHE A 435 15.06 -24.47 11.31
N ARG A 436 15.40 -23.21 11.58
CA ARG A 436 16.76 -22.65 11.57
C ARG A 436 17.51 -22.86 10.26
N GLN A 437 16.91 -22.43 9.13
CA GLN A 437 17.48 -22.58 7.79
C GLN A 437 17.85 -24.04 7.44
N PRO A 438 16.88 -24.84 6.98
CA PRO A 438 17.10 -26.25 6.64
C PRO A 438 17.83 -26.43 5.29
N TYR A 439 18.59 -25.44 4.83
CA TYR A 439 19.29 -25.45 3.54
C TYR A 439 20.60 -24.66 3.61
N ILE A 440 21.46 -24.93 2.65
CA ILE A 440 22.69 -24.18 2.36
C ILE A 440 22.41 -23.36 1.09
N LEU A 441 22.56 -22.03 1.16
CA LEU A 441 22.38 -21.16 -0.01
C LEU A 441 23.55 -21.33 -0.98
N VAL A 442 23.22 -21.43 -2.26
CA VAL A 442 24.18 -21.53 -3.38
C VAL A 442 23.89 -20.42 -4.38
N ASP A 443 24.92 -19.68 -4.75
CA ASP A 443 24.85 -18.66 -5.79
C ASP A 443 24.53 -19.32 -7.14
N PRO A 444 23.51 -18.87 -7.89
CA PRO A 444 23.17 -19.39 -9.21
C PRO A 444 24.37 -19.48 -10.18
N ALA A 445 25.24 -18.46 -10.18
CA ALA A 445 26.40 -18.41 -11.08
C ALA A 445 27.43 -19.52 -10.85
N THR A 446 27.50 -20.07 -9.63
CA THR A 446 28.45 -21.09 -9.22
C THR A 446 27.80 -22.43 -8.85
N SER A 447 26.50 -22.57 -9.05
CA SER A 447 25.72 -23.76 -8.68
C SER A 447 26.24 -25.06 -9.27
N TYR A 448 26.79 -25.01 -10.50
CA TYR A 448 27.38 -26.15 -11.17
C TYR A 448 28.68 -26.69 -10.51
N GLN A 449 29.29 -25.93 -9.59
CA GLN A 449 30.51 -26.37 -8.84
C GLN A 449 30.14 -27.02 -7.50
N THR A 450 28.86 -27.09 -7.13
CA THR A 450 28.43 -27.60 -5.85
C THR A 450 28.65 -29.12 -5.77
N GLN A 451 29.56 -29.55 -4.89
CA GLN A 451 29.82 -30.96 -4.62
C GLN A 451 28.72 -31.51 -3.73
N LEU A 452 27.97 -32.49 -4.20
CA LEU A 452 26.98 -33.25 -3.43
C LEU A 452 27.66 -34.51 -2.81
N LYS A 453 27.07 -35.02 -1.75
CA LYS A 453 27.39 -36.34 -1.19
C LYS A 453 26.18 -37.25 -1.32
N PRO A 454 26.32 -38.56 -1.28
CA PRO A 454 25.18 -39.48 -1.35
C PRO A 454 24.07 -39.11 -0.36
N GLY A 455 22.85 -38.87 -0.89
CA GLY A 455 21.68 -38.40 -0.16
C GLY A 455 21.52 -36.86 -0.08
N ASP A 456 22.56 -36.07 -0.43
CA ASP A 456 22.42 -34.63 -0.51
C ASP A 456 21.53 -34.22 -1.72
N GLN A 457 20.77 -33.15 -1.56
CA GLN A 457 19.92 -32.62 -2.63
C GLN A 457 20.28 -31.18 -2.99
N ILE A 458 20.11 -30.83 -4.27
CA ILE A 458 20.19 -29.49 -4.76
C ILE A 458 18.85 -29.09 -5.38
N VAL A 459 18.32 -27.92 -4.98
CA VAL A 459 17.00 -27.42 -5.34
C VAL A 459 17.16 -26.17 -6.20
N PHE A 460 16.70 -26.24 -7.43
CA PHE A 460 16.58 -25.09 -8.35
C PHE A 460 15.16 -24.56 -8.30
N THR A 461 15.02 -23.23 -8.30
CA THR A 461 13.74 -22.51 -8.26
C THR A 461 13.35 -22.02 -9.64
N GLN A 462 12.14 -21.48 -9.83
CA GLN A 462 11.66 -20.97 -11.11
C GLN A 462 12.66 -19.99 -11.77
N SER A 463 13.36 -19.17 -10.98
CA SER A 463 14.35 -18.22 -11.49
C SER A 463 15.71 -18.82 -11.83
N THR A 464 15.98 -20.07 -11.44
CA THR A 464 17.30 -20.72 -11.60
C THR A 464 17.26 -22.05 -12.35
N ILE A 465 16.08 -22.51 -12.77
CA ILE A 465 15.92 -23.76 -13.53
C ILE A 465 16.76 -23.79 -14.82
N PHE A 466 17.00 -22.63 -15.46
CA PHE A 466 17.84 -22.57 -16.65
C PHE A 466 19.31 -22.94 -16.40
N ASP A 467 19.80 -22.84 -15.17
CA ASP A 467 21.16 -23.19 -14.77
C ASP A 467 21.37 -24.72 -14.66
N THR A 468 20.27 -25.49 -14.64
CA THR A 468 20.33 -26.95 -14.46
C THR A 468 21.07 -27.65 -15.60
N LYS A 469 21.05 -27.12 -16.84
CA LYS A 469 21.80 -27.71 -17.96
C LYS A 469 23.29 -27.78 -17.67
N LYS A 470 23.85 -26.67 -17.17
CA LYS A 470 25.26 -26.63 -16.80
C LYS A 470 25.56 -27.51 -15.60
N PHE A 471 24.64 -27.57 -14.63
CA PHE A 471 24.77 -28.46 -13.49
C PHE A 471 24.79 -29.94 -13.90
N GLU A 472 23.87 -30.38 -14.77
CA GLU A 472 23.81 -31.76 -15.31
C GLU A 472 25.07 -32.14 -16.08
N GLU A 473 25.72 -31.22 -16.81
CA GLU A 473 26.97 -31.43 -17.52
C GLU A 473 28.15 -31.70 -16.58
N TYR A 474 28.18 -31.06 -15.41
CA TYR A 474 29.24 -31.16 -14.43
C TYR A 474 29.02 -32.32 -13.41
N HIS A 475 27.76 -32.76 -13.25
CA HIS A 475 27.34 -33.78 -12.28
C HIS A 475 26.49 -34.87 -12.94
N PRO A 476 27.08 -35.66 -13.88
CA PRO A 476 26.35 -36.71 -14.58
C PRO A 476 25.89 -37.87 -13.68
N GLU A 477 26.48 -37.97 -12.48
CA GLU A 477 26.13 -38.96 -11.44
C GLU A 477 24.82 -38.63 -10.73
N THR A 478 24.39 -37.37 -10.73
CA THR A 478 23.18 -36.97 -10.00
C THR A 478 21.90 -37.34 -10.76
N LYS A 479 20.87 -37.69 -9.99
CA LYS A 479 19.56 -38.02 -10.54
C LYS A 479 18.55 -36.93 -10.25
N MET A 480 17.78 -36.53 -11.27
CA MET A 480 16.64 -35.68 -11.06
C MET A 480 15.53 -36.46 -10.35
N VAL A 481 15.21 -36.10 -9.10
CA VAL A 481 14.28 -36.82 -8.24
C VAL A 481 12.90 -36.19 -8.20
N LYS A 482 12.78 -34.88 -8.46
CA LYS A 482 11.48 -34.20 -8.43
C LYS A 482 11.43 -33.01 -9.39
N LYS A 483 10.26 -32.84 -10.03
CA LYS A 483 9.82 -31.59 -10.68
C LYS A 483 8.48 -31.19 -10.11
N GLU A 484 8.33 -29.87 -9.92
CA GLU A 484 7.05 -29.29 -9.48
C GLU A 484 6.60 -28.23 -10.48
N PHE A 485 5.29 -28.20 -10.77
CA PHE A 485 4.69 -27.27 -11.72
C PHE A 485 3.59 -26.45 -11.04
N ASN A 486 3.48 -25.18 -11.41
CA ASN A 486 2.37 -24.35 -10.97
C ASN A 486 1.07 -24.67 -11.76
N GLN A 487 -0.03 -24.01 -11.38
CA GLN A 487 -1.33 -24.15 -12.05
C GLN A 487 -1.32 -23.76 -13.55
N PHE A 488 -0.28 -23.05 -14.00
CA PHE A 488 -0.08 -22.63 -15.39
C PHE A 488 0.85 -23.58 -16.17
N LYS A 489 1.17 -24.74 -15.60
CA LYS A 489 2.10 -25.74 -16.18
C LYS A 489 3.52 -25.22 -16.39
N GLN A 490 3.93 -24.17 -15.66
CA GLN A 490 5.31 -23.70 -15.62
C GLN A 490 6.06 -24.45 -14.53
N GLU A 491 7.26 -24.94 -14.84
CA GLU A 491 8.12 -25.58 -13.86
C GLU A 491 8.63 -24.54 -12.85
N ILE A 492 8.41 -24.79 -11.57
CA ILE A 492 8.72 -23.86 -10.47
C ILE A 492 9.78 -24.40 -9.51
N MET A 493 10.07 -25.70 -9.56
CA MET A 493 11.08 -26.32 -8.73
C MET A 493 11.61 -27.58 -9.45
N ARG A 494 12.92 -27.77 -9.41
CA ARG A 494 13.61 -28.98 -9.88
C ARG A 494 14.64 -29.40 -8.85
N ILE A 495 14.69 -30.70 -8.55
CA ILE A 495 15.54 -31.26 -7.50
C ILE A 495 16.36 -32.38 -8.07
N TYR A 496 17.68 -32.34 -7.76
CA TYR A 496 18.62 -33.39 -8.03
C TYR A 496 19.15 -33.94 -6.71
N GLU A 497 19.51 -35.23 -6.73
CA GLU A 497 20.09 -35.97 -5.59
C GLU A 497 21.24 -36.82 -6.10
N GLU A 498 22.29 -36.93 -5.29
CA GLU A 498 23.42 -37.86 -5.51
C GLU A 498 23.19 -39.23 -4.85
#